data_8a5c0835f333cb4f88456e14d6b6522f
#
_entry.id   8a5c0835f333cb4f88456e14d6b6522f
#
_cell.length_a   1.000
_cell.length_b   1.000
_cell.length_c   1.000
_cell.angle_alpha   90.00
_cell.angle_beta   90.00
_cell.angle_gamma   90.00
#
_symmetry.space_group_name_H-M   'P 1'
#
loop_
_entity.id
_entity.type
_entity.pdbx_description
1 polymer ?
#
loop_
_entity_poly.entity_id
_entity_poly.type
_entity_poly.pdbx_seq_one_letter_code
_entity_poly.pdbx_strand_id
1 'polypeptide(L)'
;MIKKNIIALALVGLIGAPVFAEEASKPQAGEILQSINMFIPEEGDPSYKIKADERFGTQWAVDMAYGYWHSHNALDSMHSNANLALIHAQLNQRLIKDDVNGGTWLRVEFSGSWGLDHESARTDMMLTDAFGSATYPHADIYGGHDGVIPELALMQYLAGKRVCIIAGMVNLTNYFDAVGIANDSFSSFTNDGFINSSVLGLPDANLGAVVQAEIDSKSYAMFAFSREATGYGDNPFSEGNGSFLLVGEYGRMFADGNATFRINPFYRHVDKLDGTGDDNAGLAASIEYTVNDRLTVYSRSGFGFKQDLGNAFDFSCGANVKLVPSREDDFFGIAMGVFKGCAPAANNREYVAEAMYSFQINDYFKIVPHIQYIANPAYDAENSDAVLMGVQGVFSF
;
A
#
# COMPACT_ATOMS: atom_id res chain seq x y z
N MET A 1 -16.10 6.22 -31.37
CA MET A 1 -14.87 5.77 -32.07
C MET A 1 -13.58 6.14 -31.30
N ILE A 2 -13.66 6.47 -30.00
CA ILE A 2 -12.53 6.87 -29.14
C ILE A 2 -12.10 5.75 -28.16
N LYS A 3 -12.88 4.67 -28.02
CA LYS A 3 -12.68 3.60 -27.02
C LYS A 3 -11.56 2.58 -27.31
N LYS A 4 -10.90 2.62 -28.45
CA LYS A 4 -9.84 1.64 -28.81
C LYS A 4 -8.40 2.15 -28.68
N ASN A 5 -8.17 3.43 -28.43
CA ASN A 5 -6.83 4.01 -28.48
C ASN A 5 -6.16 4.22 -27.13
N ILE A 6 -6.86 4.06 -26.00
CA ILE A 6 -6.27 4.29 -24.66
C ILE A 6 -5.41 3.11 -24.20
N ILE A 7 -5.78 1.88 -24.59
CA ILE A 7 -4.99 0.68 -24.23
C ILE A 7 -3.68 0.61 -25.03
N ALA A 8 -3.62 1.21 -26.22
CA ALA A 8 -2.44 1.21 -27.05
C ALA A 8 -1.34 2.20 -26.59
N LEU A 9 -1.69 3.25 -25.85
CA LEU A 9 -0.71 4.24 -25.40
C LEU A 9 0.13 3.77 -24.20
N ALA A 10 -0.40 2.89 -23.36
CA ALA A 10 0.33 2.34 -22.22
C ALA A 10 1.39 1.30 -22.64
N LEU A 11 1.25 0.69 -23.81
CA LEU A 11 2.16 -0.34 -24.32
C LEU A 11 3.27 0.21 -25.26
N VAL A 12 3.11 1.39 -25.82
CA VAL A 12 4.04 1.95 -26.82
C VAL A 12 5.19 2.77 -26.14
N GLY A 13 5.04 3.18 -24.89
CA GLY A 13 6.10 3.88 -24.14
C GLY A 13 7.29 3.02 -23.70
N LEU A 14 7.21 1.70 -23.84
CA LEU A 14 8.17 0.74 -23.29
C LEU A 14 9.24 0.25 -24.27
N ILE A 15 9.24 0.71 -25.52
CA ILE A 15 10.20 0.25 -26.54
C ILE A 15 11.05 1.43 -27.03
N GLY A 16 12.13 1.73 -26.33
CA GLY A 16 13.13 2.62 -26.89
C GLY A 16 13.95 3.51 -25.95
N ALA A 17 14.38 3.03 -24.81
CA ALA A 17 15.44 3.72 -24.05
C ALA A 17 16.78 2.99 -24.25
N PRO A 18 17.88 3.67 -24.64
CA PRO A 18 19.19 3.04 -24.69
C PRO A 18 19.68 2.78 -23.26
N VAL A 19 20.05 1.54 -23.00
CA VAL A 19 20.64 1.08 -21.77
C VAL A 19 22.06 1.63 -21.66
N PHE A 20 22.25 2.55 -20.72
CA PHE A 20 23.55 2.81 -20.11
C PHE A 20 23.42 2.50 -18.64
N ALA A 21 23.73 1.28 -18.26
CA ALA A 21 23.78 0.86 -16.87
C ALA A 21 25.24 0.75 -16.43
N GLU A 22 25.61 1.46 -15.37
CA GLU A 22 26.70 1.11 -14.50
C GLU A 22 26.42 -0.29 -13.91
N GLU A 23 27.42 -1.17 -13.81
CA GLU A 23 27.24 -2.51 -13.27
C GLU A 23 26.85 -2.43 -11.78
N ALA A 24 25.55 -2.46 -11.51
CA ALA A 24 25.05 -2.71 -10.17
C ALA A 24 25.56 -4.09 -9.70
N SER A 25 26.06 -4.18 -8.49
CA SER A 25 26.48 -5.44 -7.89
C SER A 25 25.32 -6.44 -7.97
N LYS A 26 25.59 -7.66 -8.43
CA LYS A 26 24.55 -8.71 -8.50
C LYS A 26 24.00 -8.97 -7.10
N PRO A 27 22.68 -8.89 -6.89
CA PRO A 27 22.09 -9.18 -5.60
C PRO A 27 22.52 -10.58 -5.11
N GLN A 28 22.88 -10.68 -3.83
CA GLN A 28 23.21 -11.95 -3.21
C GLN A 28 21.94 -12.75 -2.93
N ALA A 29 22.07 -14.06 -2.76
CA ALA A 29 20.93 -14.92 -2.45
C ALA A 29 20.26 -14.49 -1.11
N GLY A 30 18.95 -14.29 -1.13
CA GLY A 30 18.15 -13.84 0.01
C GLY A 30 18.01 -12.33 0.16
N GLU A 31 18.63 -11.52 -0.68
CA GLU A 31 18.55 -10.05 -0.59
C GLU A 31 17.14 -9.53 -0.93
N ILE A 32 16.45 -10.14 -1.90
CA ILE A 32 15.11 -9.71 -2.29
C ILE A 32 14.14 -9.85 -1.11
N LEU A 33 14.12 -11.00 -0.46
CA LEU A 33 13.21 -11.20 0.68
C LEU A 33 13.60 -10.37 1.90
N GLN A 34 14.90 -10.11 2.10
CA GLN A 34 15.33 -9.21 3.16
C GLN A 34 14.91 -7.77 2.89
N SER A 35 15.00 -7.27 1.66
CA SER A 35 14.54 -5.92 1.32
C SER A 35 13.02 -5.74 1.45
N ILE A 36 12.24 -6.81 1.25
CA ILE A 36 10.79 -6.78 1.46
C ILE A 36 10.43 -6.77 2.96
N ASN A 37 11.17 -7.53 3.79
CA ASN A 37 10.72 -7.86 5.14
C ASN A 37 11.47 -7.13 6.25
N MET A 38 12.62 -6.53 5.99
CA MET A 38 13.53 -6.05 7.04
C MET A 38 13.77 -4.54 6.92
N PHE A 39 13.88 -3.88 8.06
CA PHE A 39 14.27 -2.47 8.19
C PHE A 39 15.77 -2.38 8.51
N ILE A 40 16.61 -2.91 7.60
CA ILE A 40 18.05 -2.96 7.80
C ILE A 40 18.59 -1.53 7.80
N PRO A 41 19.22 -1.06 8.90
CA PRO A 41 19.79 0.28 8.94
C PRO A 41 20.88 0.46 7.88
N GLU A 42 20.86 1.58 7.20
CA GLU A 42 21.82 1.93 6.14
C GLU A 42 22.98 2.79 6.68
N GLU A 43 24.03 2.94 5.86
CA GLU A 43 25.10 3.90 6.12
C GLU A 43 24.52 5.33 6.08
N GLY A 44 24.51 6.02 7.20
CA GLY A 44 23.86 7.33 7.36
C GLY A 44 22.74 7.32 8.37
N ASP A 45 22.17 6.17 8.65
CA ASP A 45 21.18 6.03 9.72
C ASP A 45 21.77 6.41 11.09
N PRO A 46 20.92 6.88 12.02
CA PRO A 46 21.38 7.19 13.36
C PRO A 46 22.11 6.02 14.03
N SER A 47 23.28 6.29 14.60
CA SER A 47 24.15 5.25 15.18
C SER A 47 23.46 4.37 16.23
N TYR A 48 22.38 4.84 16.86
CA TYR A 48 21.61 4.04 17.81
C TYR A 48 20.77 2.95 17.12
N LYS A 49 20.24 3.19 15.89
CA LYS A 49 19.54 2.18 15.09
C LYS A 49 20.52 1.08 14.67
N ILE A 50 21.66 1.45 14.12
CA ILE A 50 22.72 0.51 13.73
C ILE A 50 23.15 -0.35 14.92
N LYS A 51 23.43 0.26 16.08
CA LYS A 51 23.80 -0.46 17.30
C LYS A 51 22.69 -1.35 17.86
N ALA A 52 21.42 -0.97 17.70
CA ALA A 52 20.28 -1.77 18.12
C ALA A 52 20.17 -3.05 17.27
N ASP A 53 20.34 -2.95 15.96
CA ASP A 53 20.34 -4.10 15.08
C ASP A 53 21.55 -5.02 15.32
N GLU A 54 22.77 -4.47 15.35
CA GLU A 54 23.99 -5.25 15.57
C GLU A 54 23.99 -5.99 16.90
N ARG A 55 23.62 -5.30 17.99
CA ARG A 55 23.73 -5.82 19.34
C ARG A 55 22.55 -6.69 19.77
N PHE A 56 21.33 -6.28 19.39
CA PHE A 56 20.11 -6.88 19.89
C PHE A 56 19.28 -7.53 18.79
N GLY A 57 19.58 -7.27 17.50
CA GLY A 57 18.75 -7.67 16.37
C GLY A 57 17.40 -6.94 16.41
N THR A 58 17.41 -5.68 16.80
CA THR A 58 16.20 -4.85 16.87
C THR A 58 16.24 -3.83 15.75
N GLN A 59 15.26 -3.92 14.84
CA GLN A 59 15.05 -3.00 13.72
C GLN A 59 13.70 -2.34 13.89
N TRP A 60 13.57 -1.07 13.61
CA TRP A 60 12.31 -0.36 13.77
C TRP A 60 12.23 0.87 12.87
N ALA A 61 11.00 1.22 12.54
CA ALA A 61 10.65 2.46 11.86
C ALA A 61 9.40 3.05 12.53
N VAL A 62 9.34 4.37 12.62
CA VAL A 62 8.17 5.09 13.14
C VAL A 62 7.93 6.31 12.28
N ASP A 63 6.73 6.41 11.73
CA ASP A 63 6.22 7.57 11.06
C ASP A 63 5.09 8.17 11.89
N MET A 64 5.10 9.49 12.03
CA MET A 64 4.05 10.26 12.68
C MET A 64 3.67 11.41 11.77
N ALA A 65 2.38 11.63 11.57
CA ALA A 65 1.92 12.75 10.79
C ALA A 65 0.88 13.56 11.55
N TYR A 66 0.90 14.85 11.32
CA TYR A 66 -0.21 15.75 11.59
C TYR A 66 -0.68 16.35 10.27
N GLY A 67 -1.98 16.18 9.98
CA GLY A 67 -2.57 16.66 8.74
C GLY A 67 -3.78 17.56 8.98
N TYR A 68 -3.88 18.61 8.19
CA TYR A 68 -5.10 19.40 8.02
C TYR A 68 -5.65 19.18 6.61
N TRP A 69 -6.94 18.90 6.52
CA TRP A 69 -7.63 18.61 5.27
C TRP A 69 -8.88 19.47 5.15
N HIS A 70 -9.15 19.90 3.93
CA HIS A 70 -10.36 20.64 3.57
C HIS A 70 -11.00 20.00 2.34
N SER A 71 -12.30 19.74 2.41
CA SER A 71 -13.09 19.22 1.30
C SER A 71 -14.06 20.25 0.75
N HIS A 72 -14.26 20.19 -0.56
CA HIS A 72 -15.30 20.89 -1.26
C HIS A 72 -16.23 19.86 -1.93
N ASN A 73 -17.55 20.06 -1.76
CA ASN A 73 -18.59 19.14 -2.23
C ASN A 73 -18.55 17.73 -1.59
N ALA A 74 -18.17 17.60 -0.31
CA ALA A 74 -18.46 16.38 0.43
C ALA A 74 -19.98 16.14 0.47
N LEU A 75 -20.41 14.87 0.39
CA LEU A 75 -21.83 14.50 0.46
C LEU A 75 -22.44 14.89 1.81
N ASP A 76 -21.68 14.77 2.88
CA ASP A 76 -22.05 15.31 4.19
C ASP A 76 -21.56 16.75 4.31
N SER A 77 -22.49 17.70 4.09
CA SER A 77 -22.20 19.13 4.15
C SER A 77 -21.79 19.64 5.56
N MET A 78 -21.86 18.79 6.57
CA MET A 78 -21.56 19.19 7.95
C MET A 78 -20.05 19.25 8.25
N HIS A 79 -19.19 18.61 7.43
CA HIS A 79 -17.78 18.45 7.75
C HIS A 79 -16.87 18.71 6.55
N SER A 80 -16.52 19.98 6.35
CA SER A 80 -15.58 20.37 5.29
C SER A 80 -14.11 20.39 5.71
N ASN A 81 -13.80 20.13 6.98
CA ASN A 81 -12.43 20.19 7.50
C ASN A 81 -12.15 19.02 8.44
N ALA A 82 -10.93 18.49 8.41
CA ALA A 82 -10.41 17.52 9.36
C ALA A 82 -9.00 17.88 9.81
N ASN A 83 -8.73 17.73 11.10
CA ASN A 83 -7.39 17.73 11.68
C ASN A 83 -7.10 16.32 12.18
N LEU A 84 -6.04 15.72 11.68
CA LEU A 84 -5.71 14.32 11.93
C LEU A 84 -4.31 14.21 12.52
N ALA A 85 -4.15 13.35 13.50
CA ALA A 85 -2.86 12.83 13.93
C ALA A 85 -2.80 11.35 13.56
N LEU A 86 -1.70 10.96 12.94
CA LEU A 86 -1.45 9.59 12.48
C LEU A 86 -0.14 9.09 13.06
N ILE A 87 -0.09 7.81 13.34
CA ILE A 87 1.13 7.11 13.70
C ILE A 87 1.17 5.75 13.03
N HIS A 88 2.33 5.39 12.51
CA HIS A 88 2.66 4.05 12.03
C HIS A 88 4.00 3.65 12.61
N ALA A 89 4.06 2.53 13.33
CA ALA A 89 5.27 2.05 13.96
C ALA A 89 5.46 0.56 13.65
N GLN A 90 6.66 0.21 13.22
CA GLN A 90 7.03 -1.16 12.88
C GLN A 90 8.27 -1.58 13.66
N LEU A 91 8.29 -2.82 14.12
CA LEU A 91 9.37 -3.42 14.87
C LEU A 91 9.64 -4.83 14.38
N ASN A 92 10.89 -5.12 14.04
CA ASN A 92 11.41 -6.47 13.88
C ASN A 92 12.36 -6.77 15.03
N GLN A 93 12.06 -7.76 15.85
CA GLN A 93 12.91 -8.22 16.93
C GLN A 93 13.43 -9.63 16.67
N ARG A 94 14.73 -9.79 16.52
CA ARG A 94 15.34 -11.11 16.37
C ARG A 94 15.22 -11.92 17.68
N LEU A 95 14.56 -13.08 17.58
CA LEU A 95 14.38 -14.02 18.68
C LEU A 95 15.48 -15.09 18.68
N ILE A 96 15.81 -15.60 17.52
CA ILE A 96 16.84 -16.63 17.34
C ILE A 96 17.78 -16.16 16.23
N LYS A 97 19.08 -16.12 16.56
CA LYS A 97 20.11 -15.83 15.59
C LYS A 97 20.48 -17.09 14.83
N ASP A 98 20.43 -17.01 13.51
CA ASP A 98 20.96 -18.04 12.59
C ASP A 98 21.65 -17.30 11.44
N ASP A 99 22.96 -17.24 11.47
CA ASP A 99 23.74 -16.49 10.48
C ASP A 99 23.66 -17.10 9.07
N VAL A 100 23.30 -18.39 8.97
CA VAL A 100 23.14 -19.08 7.68
C VAL A 100 21.77 -18.82 7.06
N ASN A 101 20.72 -18.98 7.86
CA ASN A 101 19.34 -18.90 7.36
C ASN A 101 18.65 -17.56 7.66
N GLY A 102 19.25 -16.68 8.47
CA GLY A 102 18.68 -15.37 8.82
C GLY A 102 17.88 -15.37 10.12
N GLY A 103 17.61 -16.53 10.73
CA GLY A 103 17.04 -16.67 12.06
C GLY A 103 15.52 -16.52 12.12
N THR A 104 15.03 -16.42 13.37
CA THR A 104 13.61 -16.22 13.71
C THR A 104 13.40 -14.82 14.26
N TRP A 105 12.36 -14.14 13.82
CA TRP A 105 12.03 -12.78 14.17
C TRP A 105 10.58 -12.65 14.63
N LEU A 106 10.34 -11.75 15.56
CA LEU A 106 9.01 -11.23 15.87
C LEU A 106 8.81 -9.93 15.10
N ARG A 107 7.74 -9.83 14.34
CA ARG A 107 7.31 -8.62 13.66
C ARG A 107 6.08 -8.06 14.36
N VAL A 108 6.09 -6.78 14.64
CA VAL A 108 4.97 -6.04 15.24
C VAL A 108 4.77 -4.76 14.45
N GLU A 109 3.54 -4.45 14.14
CA GLU A 109 3.11 -3.19 13.55
C GLU A 109 2.01 -2.58 14.42
N PHE A 110 2.09 -1.29 14.62
CA PHE A 110 1.06 -0.49 15.26
C PHE A 110 0.70 0.67 14.34
N SER A 111 -0.60 0.87 14.13
CA SER A 111 -1.14 2.01 13.40
C SER A 111 -2.20 2.70 14.23
N GLY A 112 -2.28 4.02 14.13
CA GLY A 112 -3.30 4.79 14.82
C GLY A 112 -3.65 6.07 14.08
N SER A 113 -4.94 6.43 14.14
CA SER A 113 -5.46 7.69 13.59
C SER A 113 -6.40 8.34 14.58
N TRP A 114 -6.24 9.64 14.80
CA TRP A 114 -7.05 10.42 15.71
C TRP A 114 -7.50 11.72 15.07
N GLY A 115 -8.80 11.98 15.12
CA GLY A 115 -9.36 13.31 14.86
C GLY A 115 -9.09 14.23 16.04
N LEU A 116 -8.51 15.40 15.78
CA LEU A 116 -8.15 16.38 16.84
C LEU A 116 -9.17 17.50 16.99
N ASP A 117 -10.25 17.51 16.24
CA ASP A 117 -11.30 18.49 16.33
C ASP A 117 -12.28 18.18 17.47
N HIS A 118 -12.88 19.24 18.06
CA HIS A 118 -13.76 19.17 19.24
C HIS A 118 -15.04 18.36 19.03
N GLU A 119 -15.37 18.05 17.80
CA GLU A 119 -16.51 17.20 17.45
C GLU A 119 -15.95 15.82 17.11
N SER A 120 -15.70 15.09 18.18
CA SER A 120 -15.25 13.72 18.24
C SER A 120 -15.57 12.92 16.99
N ALA A 121 -14.60 12.44 16.29
CA ALA A 121 -14.77 11.48 15.23
C ALA A 121 -14.67 12.00 13.79
N ARG A 122 -13.83 12.98 13.52
CA ARG A 122 -13.82 13.49 12.16
C ARG A 122 -12.70 12.95 11.28
N THR A 123 -12.18 11.82 11.70
CA THR A 123 -11.70 10.81 10.76
C THR A 123 -12.78 10.44 9.74
N ASP A 124 -14.06 10.51 10.11
CA ASP A 124 -15.21 10.22 9.24
C ASP A 124 -15.18 11.01 7.93
N MET A 125 -14.68 12.24 7.93
CA MET A 125 -14.57 13.04 6.73
C MET A 125 -13.59 12.45 5.73
N MET A 126 -12.61 11.68 6.17
CA MET A 126 -11.63 11.00 5.32
C MET A 126 -12.04 9.58 4.97
N LEU A 127 -13.20 9.12 5.45
CA LEU A 127 -13.78 7.84 5.10
C LEU A 127 -14.63 7.95 3.84
N THR A 128 -14.91 6.81 3.24
CA THR A 128 -15.76 6.72 2.05
C THR A 128 -17.14 7.29 2.25
N ASP A 129 -17.71 7.20 3.47
CA ASP A 129 -19.06 7.66 3.78
C ASP A 129 -19.24 9.16 3.63
N ALA A 130 -18.22 9.97 3.98
CA ALA A 130 -18.31 11.43 3.87
C ALA A 130 -18.31 11.92 2.41
N PHE A 131 -17.62 11.21 1.53
CA PHE A 131 -17.54 11.53 0.10
C PHE A 131 -18.44 10.64 -0.74
N GLY A 132 -18.96 9.55 -0.16
CA GLY A 132 -19.54 8.45 -0.92
C GLY A 132 -18.53 7.84 -1.92
N SER A 133 -17.24 8.05 -1.71
CA SER A 133 -16.18 7.55 -2.56
C SER A 133 -16.04 6.05 -2.42
N ALA A 134 -15.66 5.38 -3.50
CA ALA A 134 -15.35 3.94 -3.48
C ALA A 134 -13.93 3.66 -2.99
N THR A 135 -13.09 4.69 -2.93
CA THR A 135 -11.73 4.64 -2.41
C THR A 135 -11.61 5.57 -1.20
N TYR A 136 -10.84 5.16 -0.19
CA TYR A 136 -10.58 6.02 0.96
C TYR A 136 -9.66 7.18 0.55
N PRO A 137 -10.00 8.44 0.85
CA PRO A 137 -9.13 9.58 0.59
C PRO A 137 -7.78 9.50 1.31
N HIS A 138 -7.72 8.72 2.40
CA HIS A 138 -6.47 8.45 3.13
C HIS A 138 -6.45 6.99 3.63
N ALA A 139 -5.46 6.22 3.16
CA ALA A 139 -5.36 4.78 3.41
C ALA A 139 -5.14 4.40 4.89
N ASP A 140 -4.44 5.23 5.67
CA ASP A 140 -4.14 4.94 7.08
C ASP A 140 -5.17 5.47 8.08
N ILE A 141 -6.39 5.76 7.63
CA ILE A 141 -7.49 6.13 8.51
C ILE A 141 -8.34 4.89 8.76
N TYR A 142 -8.18 4.33 9.94
CA TYR A 142 -8.93 3.17 10.41
C TYR A 142 -10.23 3.64 11.08
N GLY A 143 -11.35 3.46 10.39
CA GLY A 143 -12.65 3.99 10.76
C GLY A 143 -13.06 3.74 12.20
N GLY A 144 -12.99 4.78 13.03
CA GLY A 144 -13.48 4.78 14.41
C GLY A 144 -12.58 4.09 15.43
N HIS A 145 -11.38 3.66 15.08
CA HIS A 145 -10.40 3.07 16.01
C HIS A 145 -9.25 4.04 16.27
N ASP A 146 -8.99 4.32 17.54
CA ASP A 146 -7.88 5.17 17.95
C ASP A 146 -6.51 4.54 17.69
N GLY A 147 -6.45 3.21 17.59
CA GLY A 147 -5.23 2.47 17.27
C GLY A 147 -5.49 0.99 17.10
N VAL A 148 -4.73 0.37 16.21
CA VAL A 148 -4.80 -1.06 15.87
C VAL A 148 -3.39 -1.66 15.86
N ILE A 149 -3.32 -2.97 15.99
CA ILE A 149 -2.11 -3.76 15.73
C ILE A 149 -2.37 -4.53 14.42
N PRO A 150 -2.00 -3.99 13.25
CA PRO A 150 -2.24 -4.65 11.97
C PRO A 150 -1.42 -5.91 11.80
N GLU A 151 -0.25 -6.00 12.45
CA GLU A 151 0.62 -7.15 12.35
C GLU A 151 1.21 -7.54 13.71
N LEU A 152 1.10 -8.83 14.05
CA LEU A 152 1.80 -9.50 15.14
C LEU A 152 2.11 -10.93 14.70
N ALA A 153 3.31 -11.14 14.16
CA ALA A 153 3.65 -12.38 13.48
C ALA A 153 5.06 -12.87 13.82
N LEU A 154 5.26 -14.17 13.75
CA LEU A 154 6.58 -14.78 13.71
C LEU A 154 7.05 -14.91 12.27
N MET A 155 8.29 -14.50 12.02
CA MET A 155 8.93 -14.57 10.73
C MET A 155 10.15 -15.48 10.84
N GLN A 156 10.20 -16.52 9.99
CA GLN A 156 11.27 -17.51 9.96
C GLN A 156 11.91 -17.56 8.59
N TYR A 157 13.20 -17.26 8.54
CA TYR A 157 14.00 -17.46 7.35
C TYR A 157 14.59 -18.86 7.29
N LEU A 158 14.67 -19.43 6.08
CA LEU A 158 15.16 -20.77 5.76
C LEU A 158 15.99 -20.74 4.47
N ALA A 159 16.68 -21.85 4.19
CA ALA A 159 17.37 -22.09 2.92
C ALA A 159 18.35 -20.97 2.50
N GLY A 160 19.18 -20.50 3.44
CA GLY A 160 20.09 -19.40 3.16
C GLY A 160 19.38 -18.08 2.90
N LYS A 161 18.31 -17.78 3.65
CA LYS A 161 17.43 -16.61 3.55
C LYS A 161 16.55 -16.55 2.28
N ARG A 162 16.59 -17.57 1.44
CA ARG A 162 15.82 -17.62 0.19
C ARG A 162 14.36 -18.01 0.37
N VAL A 163 13.97 -18.47 1.55
CA VAL A 163 12.58 -18.77 1.91
C VAL A 163 12.27 -18.04 3.20
N CYS A 164 11.12 -17.40 3.27
CA CYS A 164 10.61 -16.78 4.48
C CYS A 164 9.16 -17.25 4.72
N ILE A 165 8.88 -17.65 5.96
CA ILE A 165 7.53 -17.99 6.42
C ILE A 165 7.15 -16.99 7.49
N ILE A 166 6.01 -16.33 7.31
CA ILE A 166 5.45 -15.37 8.26
C ILE A 166 4.10 -15.91 8.69
N ALA A 167 3.86 -16.01 9.99
CA ALA A 167 2.59 -16.57 10.50
C ALA A 167 2.18 -15.89 11.80
N GLY A 168 0.90 -15.59 11.91
CA GLY A 168 0.32 -14.89 13.03
C GLY A 168 -0.84 -14.00 12.59
N MET A 169 -0.98 -12.86 13.19
CA MET A 169 -1.78 -11.77 12.66
C MET A 169 -0.93 -11.02 11.64
N VAL A 170 -1.38 -10.98 10.38
CA VAL A 170 -0.60 -10.47 9.25
C VAL A 170 -1.34 -9.32 8.57
N ASN A 171 -0.56 -8.31 8.17
CA ASN A 171 -1.02 -7.23 7.31
C ASN A 171 -0.58 -7.54 5.87
N LEU A 172 -1.50 -8.02 5.04
CA LEU A 172 -1.15 -8.44 3.66
C LEU A 172 -0.78 -7.27 2.75
N THR A 173 -1.17 -6.04 3.08
CA THR A 173 -0.82 -4.85 2.29
C THR A 173 0.69 -4.57 2.30
N ASN A 174 1.40 -5.05 3.33
CA ASN A 174 2.86 -4.94 3.43
C ASN A 174 3.62 -5.83 2.45
N TYR A 175 2.97 -6.88 1.91
CA TYR A 175 3.65 -7.92 1.14
C TYR A 175 3.24 -7.95 -0.31
N PHE A 176 1.94 -7.78 -0.60
CA PHE A 176 1.38 -7.99 -1.94
C PHE A 176 1.11 -6.67 -2.64
N ASP A 177 1.43 -6.63 -3.95
CA ASP A 177 1.23 -5.47 -4.81
C ASP A 177 1.91 -4.18 -4.29
N ALA A 178 2.99 -4.33 -3.54
CA ALA A 178 3.74 -3.24 -2.93
C ALA A 178 4.59 -2.51 -3.99
N VAL A 179 4.02 -1.46 -4.57
CA VAL A 179 4.69 -0.55 -5.51
C VAL A 179 5.39 0.55 -4.72
N GLY A 180 6.71 0.65 -4.80
CA GLY A 180 7.53 1.48 -3.91
C GLY A 180 7.13 2.97 -3.88
N ILE A 181 6.76 3.56 -5.04
CA ILE A 181 6.34 4.97 -5.09
C ILE A 181 4.86 5.20 -4.76
N ALA A 182 4.09 4.15 -4.48
CA ALA A 182 2.65 4.23 -4.27
C ALA A 182 2.16 3.27 -3.17
N ASN A 183 3.00 2.96 -2.19
CA ASN A 183 2.65 2.08 -1.06
C ASN A 183 2.96 2.72 0.31
N ASP A 184 2.93 4.04 0.39
CA ASP A 184 3.20 4.79 1.62
C ASP A 184 2.36 6.07 1.63
N SER A 185 1.32 6.10 2.46
CA SER A 185 0.41 7.24 2.60
C SER A 185 0.99 8.39 3.43
N PHE A 186 2.10 8.19 4.15
CA PHE A 186 2.77 9.25 4.90
C PHE A 186 3.64 10.13 4.02
N SER A 187 4.28 9.56 3.01
CA SER A 187 5.24 10.29 2.19
C SER A 187 4.94 10.33 0.70
N SER A 188 3.91 9.60 0.26
CA SER A 188 3.50 9.52 -1.14
C SER A 188 2.01 9.82 -1.28
N PHE A 189 1.28 9.08 -2.11
CA PHE A 189 -0.15 9.28 -2.33
C PHE A 189 -0.94 8.81 -1.11
N THR A 190 -1.98 9.59 -0.72
CA THR A 190 -2.80 9.22 0.44
C THR A 190 -4.03 8.40 0.07
N ASN A 191 -4.58 8.54 -1.13
CA ASN A 191 -5.75 7.78 -1.55
C ASN A 191 -5.43 6.29 -1.67
N ASP A 192 -6.22 5.43 -1.01
CA ASP A 192 -6.00 3.98 -0.94
C ASP A 192 -6.05 3.29 -2.31
N GLY A 193 -6.79 3.84 -3.26
CA GLY A 193 -6.82 3.37 -4.64
C GLY A 193 -5.46 3.43 -5.36
N PHE A 194 -4.48 4.15 -4.78
CA PHE A 194 -3.10 4.19 -5.26
C PHE A 194 -2.15 3.31 -4.45
N ILE A 195 -2.54 2.86 -3.25
CA ILE A 195 -1.66 2.08 -2.35
C ILE A 195 -1.56 0.62 -2.81
N ASN A 196 -2.70 -0.04 -3.03
CA ASN A 196 -2.79 -1.39 -3.58
C ASN A 196 -3.91 -1.47 -4.63
N SER A 197 -3.95 -2.55 -5.41
CA SER A 197 -5.10 -2.81 -6.28
C SER A 197 -6.35 -3.04 -5.43
N SER A 198 -7.35 -2.21 -5.64
CA SER A 198 -8.62 -2.29 -4.90
C SER A 198 -9.42 -3.57 -5.21
N VAL A 199 -9.10 -4.26 -6.30
CA VAL A 199 -9.70 -5.56 -6.66
C VAL A 199 -9.19 -6.68 -5.76
N LEU A 200 -7.95 -6.59 -5.24
CA LEU A 200 -7.38 -7.60 -4.34
C LEU A 200 -8.11 -7.63 -2.99
N GLY A 201 -8.50 -6.45 -2.48
CA GLY A 201 -9.12 -6.33 -1.16
C GLY A 201 -8.27 -6.97 -0.07
N LEU A 202 -6.99 -6.62 -0.02
CA LEU A 202 -6.02 -7.20 0.93
C LEU A 202 -6.43 -6.88 2.36
N PRO A 203 -6.68 -7.90 3.22
CA PRO A 203 -7.00 -7.66 4.62
C PRO A 203 -5.73 -7.37 5.40
N ASP A 204 -5.85 -6.48 6.37
CA ASP A 204 -4.90 -6.24 7.45
C ASP A 204 -5.46 -6.76 8.78
N ALA A 205 -4.59 -6.97 9.77
CA ALA A 205 -4.95 -7.42 11.11
C ALA A 205 -5.68 -8.77 11.19
N ASN A 206 -5.43 -9.71 10.28
CA ASN A 206 -6.10 -11.00 10.25
C ASN A 206 -5.15 -12.18 10.50
N LEU A 207 -5.67 -13.26 11.10
CA LEU A 207 -4.91 -14.50 11.23
C LEU A 207 -4.61 -15.09 9.87
N GLY A 208 -3.32 -15.33 9.63
CA GLY A 208 -2.88 -15.86 8.36
C GLY A 208 -1.43 -16.32 8.35
N ALA A 209 -0.99 -16.66 7.16
CA ALA A 209 0.40 -16.99 6.90
C ALA A 209 0.80 -16.55 5.48
N VAL A 210 2.04 -16.11 5.35
CA VAL A 210 2.68 -15.77 4.08
C VAL A 210 3.89 -16.67 3.92
N VAL A 211 4.05 -17.29 2.76
CA VAL A 211 5.25 -18.00 2.35
C VAL A 211 5.85 -17.27 1.17
N GLN A 212 7.11 -16.91 1.30
CA GLN A 212 7.87 -16.19 0.29
C GLN A 212 9.07 -17.04 -0.15
N ALA A 213 9.37 -17.05 -1.43
CA ALA A 213 10.53 -17.77 -1.98
C ALA A 213 11.23 -16.94 -3.04
N GLU A 214 12.54 -16.72 -2.89
CA GLU A 214 13.38 -16.19 -3.92
C GLU A 214 13.71 -17.30 -4.92
N ILE A 215 13.29 -17.13 -6.17
CA ILE A 215 13.48 -18.11 -7.24
C ILE A 215 14.90 -17.98 -7.81
N ASP A 216 15.25 -16.76 -8.14
CA ASP A 216 16.60 -16.38 -8.60
C ASP A 216 16.91 -14.95 -8.13
N SER A 217 18.08 -14.40 -8.48
CA SER A 217 18.50 -13.05 -8.07
C SER A 217 17.64 -11.90 -8.62
N LYS A 218 16.63 -12.18 -9.43
CA LYS A 218 15.75 -11.17 -10.06
C LYS A 218 14.27 -11.50 -9.90
N SER A 219 13.92 -12.65 -9.31
CA SER A 219 12.52 -13.07 -9.21
C SER A 219 12.21 -13.79 -7.91
N TYR A 220 11.00 -13.56 -7.44
CA TYR A 220 10.43 -14.18 -6.25
C TYR A 220 8.99 -14.61 -6.49
N ALA A 221 8.51 -15.49 -5.63
CA ALA A 221 7.08 -15.83 -5.54
C ALA A 221 6.63 -15.78 -4.08
N MET A 222 5.40 -15.35 -3.88
CA MET A 222 4.75 -15.35 -2.58
C MET A 222 3.37 -15.97 -2.67
N PHE A 223 2.93 -16.55 -1.58
CA PHE A 223 1.57 -17.06 -1.41
C PHE A 223 1.11 -16.79 0.01
N ALA A 224 -0.13 -16.33 0.17
CA ALA A 224 -0.75 -16.14 1.46
C ALA A 224 -2.13 -16.78 1.54
N PHE A 225 -2.43 -17.24 2.75
CA PHE A 225 -3.77 -17.48 3.27
C PHE A 225 -4.01 -16.51 4.41
N SER A 226 -5.14 -15.82 4.39
CA SER A 226 -5.61 -15.01 5.51
C SER A 226 -7.08 -15.27 5.75
N ARG A 227 -7.46 -15.40 7.03
CA ARG A 227 -8.87 -15.30 7.40
C ARG A 227 -9.31 -13.87 7.12
N GLU A 228 -10.59 -13.68 6.93
CA GLU A 228 -11.16 -12.36 6.74
C GLU A 228 -12.12 -12.07 7.90
N ALA A 229 -11.73 -11.12 8.77
CA ALA A 229 -12.61 -10.61 9.80
C ALA A 229 -13.64 -9.67 9.16
N THR A 230 -14.79 -9.52 9.78
CA THR A 230 -15.92 -8.74 9.25
C THR A 230 -15.75 -7.23 9.46
N GLY A 231 -14.68 -6.78 10.13
CA GLY A 231 -14.39 -5.36 10.37
C GLY A 231 -13.10 -5.12 11.14
N TYR A 232 -12.59 -3.90 11.04
CA TYR A 232 -11.48 -3.42 11.86
C TYR A 232 -11.83 -3.52 13.36
N GLY A 233 -10.87 -3.99 14.17
CA GLY A 233 -11.05 -4.13 15.60
C GLY A 233 -11.82 -5.37 16.03
N ASP A 234 -12.31 -6.17 15.10
CA ASP A 234 -12.82 -7.50 15.42
C ASP A 234 -11.68 -8.35 15.99
N ASN A 235 -12.03 -9.19 16.97
CA ASN A 235 -11.05 -10.11 17.54
C ASN A 235 -10.58 -11.10 16.45
N PRO A 236 -9.31 -11.03 15.98
CA PRO A 236 -8.82 -11.92 14.92
C PRO A 236 -8.81 -13.39 15.33
N PHE A 237 -8.95 -13.66 16.65
CA PHE A 237 -9.05 -14.99 17.22
C PHE A 237 -10.51 -15.44 17.44
N SER A 238 -11.50 -14.58 17.16
CA SER A 238 -12.91 -14.98 17.25
C SER A 238 -13.19 -16.14 16.28
N GLU A 239 -14.20 -16.96 16.58
CA GLU A 239 -14.69 -17.94 15.63
C GLU A 239 -15.21 -17.18 14.40
N GLY A 240 -14.39 -17.13 13.36
CA GLY A 240 -14.73 -16.45 12.12
C GLY A 240 -15.85 -17.21 11.41
N ASN A 241 -16.52 -16.48 10.58
CA ASN A 241 -17.61 -16.92 9.72
C ASN A 241 -17.15 -17.78 8.52
N GLY A 242 -15.94 -18.31 8.47
CA GLY A 242 -15.44 -19.08 7.34
C GLY A 242 -14.86 -18.24 6.19
N SER A 243 -14.93 -16.90 6.26
CA SER A 243 -14.39 -16.01 5.25
C SER A 243 -12.86 -16.06 5.18
N PHE A 244 -12.30 -16.05 3.96
CA PHE A 244 -10.86 -16.10 3.76
C PHE A 244 -10.43 -15.51 2.41
N LEU A 245 -9.15 -15.13 2.35
CA LEU A 245 -8.45 -14.75 1.13
C LEU A 245 -7.27 -15.71 0.88
N LEU A 246 -7.14 -16.13 -0.37
CA LEU A 246 -5.93 -16.73 -0.94
C LEU A 246 -5.37 -15.74 -1.95
N VAL A 247 -4.11 -15.40 -1.83
CA VAL A 247 -3.44 -14.51 -2.79
C VAL A 247 -2.04 -15.03 -3.09
N GLY A 248 -1.65 -14.95 -4.36
CA GLY A 248 -0.30 -15.22 -4.83
C GLY A 248 0.33 -13.97 -5.40
N GLU A 249 1.65 -13.91 -5.43
CA GLU A 249 2.39 -12.93 -6.20
C GLU A 249 3.59 -13.60 -6.86
N TYR A 250 3.82 -13.29 -8.11
CA TYR A 250 5.09 -13.47 -8.76
C TYR A 250 5.65 -12.10 -9.12
N GLY A 251 6.84 -11.79 -8.60
CA GLY A 251 7.56 -10.56 -8.88
C GLY A 251 8.85 -10.83 -9.66
N ARG A 252 9.14 -9.97 -10.63
CA ARG A 252 10.37 -10.03 -11.41
C ARG A 252 10.96 -8.65 -11.65
N MET A 253 12.25 -8.53 -11.32
CA MET A 253 13.05 -7.35 -11.64
C MET A 253 13.71 -7.51 -13.01
N PHE A 254 13.78 -6.44 -13.77
CA PHE A 254 14.46 -6.34 -15.07
C PHE A 254 15.05 -4.92 -15.24
N ALA A 255 15.66 -4.66 -16.40
CA ALA A 255 16.40 -3.40 -16.62
C ALA A 255 17.41 -3.13 -15.49
N ASP A 256 18.20 -4.16 -15.12
CA ASP A 256 19.22 -4.13 -14.06
C ASP A 256 18.72 -3.65 -12.68
N GLY A 257 17.47 -4.00 -12.37
CA GLY A 257 16.81 -3.66 -11.12
C GLY A 257 15.94 -2.39 -11.17
N ASN A 258 16.04 -1.62 -12.25
CA ASN A 258 15.26 -0.37 -12.38
C ASN A 258 13.78 -0.60 -12.64
N ALA A 259 13.36 -1.79 -12.97
CA ALA A 259 11.96 -2.11 -13.19
C ALA A 259 11.55 -3.38 -12.43
N THR A 260 10.36 -3.36 -11.85
CA THR A 260 9.74 -4.51 -11.19
C THR A 260 8.33 -4.71 -11.73
N PHE A 261 8.08 -5.91 -12.24
CA PHE A 261 6.73 -6.38 -12.62
C PHE A 261 6.22 -7.33 -11.56
N ARG A 262 4.94 -7.21 -11.20
CA ARG A 262 4.23 -8.10 -10.26
C ARG A 262 2.93 -8.57 -10.89
N ILE A 263 2.53 -9.79 -10.56
CA ILE A 263 1.25 -10.38 -10.95
C ILE A 263 0.66 -11.13 -9.75
N ASN A 264 -0.60 -10.82 -9.42
CA ASN A 264 -1.26 -11.26 -8.20
C ASN A 264 -2.58 -11.98 -8.52
N PRO A 265 -2.61 -13.30 -8.72
CA PRO A 265 -3.84 -14.07 -8.71
C PRO A 265 -4.43 -14.15 -7.29
N PHE A 266 -5.75 -14.07 -7.18
CA PHE A 266 -6.42 -14.19 -5.88
C PHE A 266 -7.73 -14.95 -5.97
N TYR A 267 -8.16 -15.48 -4.81
CA TYR A 267 -9.49 -15.99 -4.56
C TYR A 267 -9.93 -15.58 -3.17
N ARG A 268 -11.12 -15.00 -3.06
CA ARG A 268 -11.74 -14.52 -1.82
C ARG A 268 -13.09 -15.17 -1.64
N HIS A 269 -13.36 -15.62 -0.44
CA HIS A 269 -14.65 -16.14 -0.01
C HIS A 269 -15.12 -15.37 1.23
N VAL A 270 -16.34 -14.87 1.19
CA VAL A 270 -16.96 -14.18 2.31
C VAL A 270 -18.28 -14.81 2.63
N ASP A 271 -18.37 -15.41 3.82
CA ASP A 271 -19.62 -15.93 4.35
C ASP A 271 -20.55 -14.80 4.78
N LYS A 272 -21.83 -14.92 4.42
CA LYS A 272 -22.88 -14.00 4.87
C LYS A 272 -23.57 -14.55 6.12
N LEU A 273 -24.18 -13.64 6.89
CA LEU A 273 -24.94 -13.99 8.10
C LEU A 273 -26.16 -14.89 7.83
N ASP A 274 -26.65 -14.93 6.61
CA ASP A 274 -27.78 -15.79 6.19
C ASP A 274 -27.34 -17.21 5.77
N GLY A 275 -26.06 -17.53 5.91
CA GLY A 275 -25.47 -18.81 5.55
C GLY A 275 -25.21 -18.97 4.04
N THR A 276 -25.36 -17.91 3.26
CA THR A 276 -24.87 -17.85 1.87
C THR A 276 -23.45 -17.28 1.85
N GLY A 277 -22.72 -17.44 0.76
CA GLY A 277 -21.38 -16.91 0.59
C GLY A 277 -21.25 -16.17 -0.73
N ASP A 278 -20.44 -15.14 -0.75
CA ASP A 278 -20.02 -14.46 -1.99
C ASP A 278 -18.55 -14.82 -2.28
N ASP A 279 -18.29 -15.12 -3.53
CA ASP A 279 -16.93 -15.39 -4.00
C ASP A 279 -16.44 -14.28 -4.91
N ASN A 280 -15.16 -13.97 -4.79
CA ASN A 280 -14.46 -13.24 -5.84
C ASN A 280 -13.16 -13.97 -6.20
N ALA A 281 -12.80 -13.93 -7.47
CA ALA A 281 -11.52 -14.42 -7.95
C ALA A 281 -11.05 -13.47 -9.04
N GLY A 282 -9.76 -13.29 -9.15
CA GLY A 282 -9.27 -12.33 -10.12
C GLY A 282 -7.75 -12.32 -10.23
N LEU A 283 -7.30 -11.27 -10.86
CA LEU A 283 -5.90 -11.03 -11.16
C LEU A 283 -5.62 -9.54 -11.03
N ALA A 284 -4.59 -9.17 -10.28
CA ALA A 284 -3.98 -7.85 -10.36
C ALA A 284 -2.58 -7.93 -10.95
N ALA A 285 -2.11 -6.86 -11.54
CA ALA A 285 -0.74 -6.74 -12.02
C ALA A 285 -0.26 -5.30 -11.86
N SER A 286 1.01 -5.14 -11.53
CA SER A 286 1.66 -3.83 -11.44
C SER A 286 3.04 -3.85 -12.08
N ILE A 287 3.45 -2.68 -12.52
CA ILE A 287 4.80 -2.41 -12.98
C ILE A 287 5.26 -1.08 -12.40
N GLU A 288 6.48 -1.07 -11.90
CA GLU A 288 7.18 0.12 -11.47
C GLU A 288 8.48 0.23 -12.28
N TYR A 289 8.82 1.44 -12.71
CA TYR A 289 10.03 1.67 -13.50
C TYR A 289 10.70 3.00 -13.15
N THR A 290 11.92 2.93 -12.64
CA THR A 290 12.82 4.07 -12.47
C THR A 290 13.48 4.38 -13.81
N VAL A 291 12.95 5.39 -14.49
CA VAL A 291 13.40 5.80 -15.83
C VAL A 291 14.80 6.41 -15.76
N ASN A 292 15.06 7.18 -14.72
CA ASN A 292 16.35 7.78 -14.39
C ASN A 292 16.31 8.30 -12.94
N ASP A 293 17.39 8.89 -12.46
CA ASP A 293 17.55 9.38 -11.07
C ASP A 293 16.47 10.40 -10.63
N ARG A 294 15.66 10.90 -11.56
CA ARG A 294 14.65 11.93 -11.29
C ARG A 294 13.22 11.50 -11.55
N LEU A 295 13.01 10.39 -12.23
CA LEU A 295 11.68 9.98 -12.66
C LEU A 295 11.48 8.49 -12.39
N THR A 296 10.52 8.18 -11.52
CA THR A 296 9.96 6.84 -11.36
C THR A 296 8.48 6.87 -11.72
N VAL A 297 8.02 5.87 -12.45
CA VAL A 297 6.63 5.73 -12.89
C VAL A 297 6.08 4.38 -12.47
N TYR A 298 4.77 4.30 -12.26
CA TYR A 298 4.09 3.02 -12.07
C TYR A 298 2.80 2.93 -12.86
N SER A 299 2.35 1.72 -13.06
CA SER A 299 0.99 1.40 -13.50
C SER A 299 0.53 0.12 -12.82
N ARG A 300 -0.75 0.08 -12.46
CA ARG A 300 -1.42 -1.04 -11.79
C ARG A 300 -2.77 -1.28 -12.43
N SER A 301 -3.21 -2.53 -12.48
CA SER A 301 -4.57 -2.89 -12.92
C SER A 301 -5.03 -4.17 -12.24
N GLY A 302 -6.31 -4.24 -11.92
CA GLY A 302 -6.98 -5.39 -11.34
C GLY A 302 -8.26 -5.75 -12.08
N PHE A 303 -8.58 -7.04 -12.13
CA PHE A 303 -9.79 -7.60 -12.73
C PHE A 303 -10.38 -8.69 -11.83
N GLY A 304 -11.63 -8.49 -11.37
CA GLY A 304 -12.43 -9.52 -10.72
C GLY A 304 -13.20 -10.33 -11.76
N PHE A 305 -13.04 -11.64 -11.74
CA PHE A 305 -13.74 -12.56 -12.67
C PHE A 305 -15.12 -12.99 -12.15
N LYS A 306 -15.24 -13.11 -10.81
CA LYS A 306 -16.52 -13.23 -10.11
C LYS A 306 -16.80 -11.89 -9.46
N GLN A 307 -17.93 -11.29 -9.75
CA GLN A 307 -18.21 -9.88 -9.46
C GLN A 307 -19.23 -9.74 -8.33
N ASP A 308 -19.16 -10.62 -7.33
CA ASP A 308 -20.10 -10.59 -6.22
C ASP A 308 -19.64 -9.71 -5.05
N LEU A 309 -18.33 -9.39 -4.99
CA LEU A 309 -17.70 -8.64 -3.90
C LEU A 309 -16.67 -7.63 -4.41
N GLY A 310 -16.61 -6.47 -3.74
CA GLY A 310 -15.56 -5.48 -3.90
C GLY A 310 -15.56 -4.77 -5.25
N ASN A 311 -14.39 -4.56 -5.81
CA ASN A 311 -14.20 -3.93 -7.10
C ASN A 311 -14.08 -4.96 -8.22
N ALA A 312 -14.80 -4.72 -9.31
CA ALA A 312 -14.75 -5.55 -10.53
C ALA A 312 -13.53 -5.23 -11.40
N PHE A 313 -13.06 -4.00 -11.31
CA PHE A 313 -11.95 -3.50 -12.11
C PHE A 313 -11.33 -2.29 -11.45
N ASP A 314 -10.02 -2.22 -11.48
CA ASP A 314 -9.27 -0.99 -11.25
C ASP A 314 -8.16 -0.80 -12.31
N PHE A 315 -7.78 0.44 -12.47
CA PHE A 315 -6.56 0.83 -13.17
C PHE A 315 -6.05 2.11 -12.53
N SER A 316 -4.78 2.13 -12.14
CA SER A 316 -4.09 3.34 -11.70
C SER A 316 -2.72 3.47 -12.33
N CYS A 317 -2.24 4.70 -12.44
CA CYS A 317 -0.88 4.99 -12.84
C CYS A 317 -0.44 6.32 -12.24
N GLY A 318 0.86 6.47 -12.08
CA GLY A 318 1.43 7.69 -11.51
C GLY A 318 2.92 7.79 -11.71
N ALA A 319 3.46 8.89 -11.24
CA ALA A 319 4.87 9.21 -11.34
C ALA A 319 5.34 10.05 -10.14
N ASN A 320 6.57 9.80 -9.71
CA ASN A 320 7.32 10.69 -8.83
C ASN A 320 8.45 11.35 -9.62
N VAL A 321 8.55 12.68 -9.51
CA VAL A 321 9.49 13.49 -10.27
C VAL A 321 10.30 14.38 -9.33
N LYS A 322 11.61 14.22 -9.29
CA LYS A 322 12.53 15.14 -8.59
C LYS A 322 12.70 16.42 -9.41
N LEU A 323 11.95 17.47 -9.05
CA LEU A 323 11.91 18.71 -9.83
C LEU A 323 13.14 19.58 -9.62
N VAL A 324 13.72 19.61 -8.42
CA VAL A 324 14.82 20.50 -8.03
C VAL A 324 16.10 19.69 -7.85
N PRO A 325 17.11 19.84 -8.71
CA PRO A 325 18.32 19.01 -8.67
C PRO A 325 19.14 19.11 -7.39
N SER A 326 19.07 20.23 -6.67
CA SER A 326 19.80 20.45 -5.41
C SER A 326 19.04 19.97 -4.19
N ARG A 327 17.86 19.39 -4.36
CA ARG A 327 16.99 18.84 -3.31
C ARG A 327 16.63 17.41 -3.69
N GLU A 328 17.58 16.51 -3.41
CA GLU A 328 17.53 15.13 -3.89
C GLU A 328 16.37 14.32 -3.28
N ASP A 329 15.95 14.69 -2.05
CA ASP A 329 14.89 14.02 -1.32
C ASP A 329 13.49 14.59 -1.58
N ASP A 330 13.42 15.73 -2.29
CA ASP A 330 12.14 16.32 -2.69
C ASP A 330 11.62 15.69 -3.98
N PHE A 331 10.33 15.44 -4.02
CA PHE A 331 9.70 15.03 -5.26
C PHE A 331 8.25 15.52 -5.39
N PHE A 332 7.82 15.70 -6.63
CA PHE A 332 6.43 15.90 -7.00
C PHE A 332 5.84 14.57 -7.43
N GLY A 333 4.72 14.19 -6.82
CA GLY A 333 3.94 13.02 -7.17
C GLY A 333 2.65 13.40 -7.90
N ILE A 334 2.30 12.61 -8.91
CA ILE A 334 1.00 12.68 -9.58
C ILE A 334 0.50 11.27 -9.85
N ALA A 335 -0.77 11.01 -9.54
CA ALA A 335 -1.42 9.74 -9.83
C ALA A 335 -2.84 9.96 -10.34
N MET A 336 -3.33 8.99 -11.13
CA MET A 336 -4.72 8.93 -11.56
C MET A 336 -5.19 7.47 -11.59
N GLY A 337 -6.47 7.27 -11.31
CA GLY A 337 -7.08 5.95 -11.29
C GLY A 337 -8.52 5.95 -11.78
N VAL A 338 -8.99 4.79 -12.18
CA VAL A 338 -10.38 4.48 -12.49
C VAL A 338 -10.76 3.18 -11.80
N PHE A 339 -11.86 3.22 -11.07
CA PHE A 339 -12.36 2.14 -10.24
C PHE A 339 -13.79 1.80 -10.66
N LYS A 340 -14.15 0.52 -10.62
CA LYS A 340 -15.49 0.04 -10.94
C LYS A 340 -15.90 -1.03 -9.94
N GLY A 341 -16.98 -0.78 -9.19
CA GLY A 341 -17.55 -1.73 -8.24
C GLY A 341 -18.26 -2.92 -8.92
N CYS A 342 -18.53 -3.94 -8.13
CA CYS A 342 -19.26 -5.14 -8.55
C CYS A 342 -20.77 -4.99 -8.49
N ALA A 343 -21.31 -4.03 -7.74
CA ALA A 343 -22.76 -3.90 -7.54
C ALA A 343 -23.53 -3.65 -8.84
N PRO A 344 -24.75 -4.19 -9.00
CA PRO A 344 -25.55 -4.01 -10.20
C PRO A 344 -25.87 -2.54 -10.55
N ALA A 345 -25.93 -1.67 -9.53
CA ALA A 345 -26.11 -0.23 -9.69
C ALA A 345 -24.86 0.50 -10.18
N ALA A 346 -23.69 -0.12 -10.09
CA ALA A 346 -22.41 0.47 -10.46
C ALA A 346 -22.17 0.40 -11.99
N ASN A 347 -23.06 0.98 -12.77
CA ASN A 347 -22.83 1.12 -14.21
C ASN A 347 -21.76 2.17 -14.52
N ASN A 348 -21.46 3.03 -13.57
CA ASN A 348 -20.50 4.11 -13.68
C ASN A 348 -19.16 3.72 -13.07
N ARG A 349 -18.21 4.59 -13.23
CA ARG A 349 -16.86 4.44 -12.71
C ARG A 349 -16.53 5.65 -11.86
N GLU A 350 -15.86 5.43 -10.77
CA GLU A 350 -15.20 6.49 -10.02
C GLU A 350 -13.84 6.77 -10.65
N TYR A 351 -13.49 8.04 -10.74
CA TYR A 351 -12.20 8.50 -11.22
C TYR A 351 -11.55 9.30 -10.10
N VAL A 352 -10.30 8.98 -9.79
CA VAL A 352 -9.52 9.68 -8.79
C VAL A 352 -8.25 10.23 -9.43
N ALA A 353 -7.89 11.45 -9.10
CA ALA A 353 -6.60 12.04 -9.41
C ALA A 353 -6.02 12.66 -8.14
N GLU A 354 -4.75 12.46 -7.90
CA GLU A 354 -4.02 13.06 -6.78
C GLU A 354 -2.72 13.68 -7.26
N ALA A 355 -2.40 14.86 -6.74
CA ALA A 355 -1.09 15.49 -6.89
C ALA A 355 -0.57 15.90 -5.51
N MET A 356 0.72 15.67 -5.27
CA MET A 356 1.37 15.97 -4.02
C MET A 356 2.80 16.47 -4.24
N TYR A 357 3.36 17.11 -3.23
CA TYR A 357 4.78 17.45 -3.22
C TYR A 357 5.40 17.10 -1.88
N SER A 358 6.36 16.20 -1.85
CA SER A 358 7.12 15.87 -0.66
C SER A 358 8.28 16.86 -0.53
N PHE A 359 8.20 17.73 0.49
CA PHE A 359 9.20 18.76 0.76
C PHE A 359 9.99 18.38 2.00
N GLN A 360 11.20 17.84 1.83
CA GLN A 360 12.09 17.45 2.91
C GLN A 360 12.71 18.68 3.58
N ILE A 361 12.45 18.88 4.87
CA ILE A 361 12.99 19.98 5.67
C ILE A 361 14.34 19.60 6.28
N ASN A 362 14.43 18.39 6.82
CA ASN A 362 15.63 17.77 7.35
C ASN A 362 15.45 16.24 7.35
N ASP A 363 16.43 15.49 7.82
CA ASP A 363 16.46 14.02 7.78
C ASP A 363 15.24 13.35 8.45
N TYR A 364 14.53 14.05 9.33
CA TYR A 364 13.43 13.51 10.13
C TYR A 364 12.07 14.15 9.87
N PHE A 365 12.02 15.26 9.11
CA PHE A 365 10.79 16.02 8.96
C PHE A 365 10.58 16.48 7.53
N LYS A 366 9.37 16.23 7.02
CA LYS A 366 8.91 16.69 5.72
C LYS A 366 7.51 17.31 5.81
N ILE A 367 7.17 18.15 4.85
CA ILE A 367 5.84 18.73 4.65
C ILE A 367 5.31 18.26 3.30
N VAL A 368 4.10 17.73 3.30
CA VAL A 368 3.50 17.13 2.10
C VAL A 368 2.11 17.74 1.86
N PRO A 369 2.00 18.78 1.02
CA PRO A 369 0.72 19.24 0.49
C PRO A 369 0.17 18.27 -0.53
N HIS A 370 -1.17 18.09 -0.49
CA HIS A 370 -1.93 17.20 -1.37
C HIS A 370 -3.13 17.92 -1.98
N ILE A 371 -3.52 17.52 -3.15
CA ILE A 371 -4.82 17.79 -3.74
C ILE A 371 -5.34 16.54 -4.41
N GLN A 372 -6.58 16.17 -4.10
CA GLN A 372 -7.31 15.07 -4.73
C GLN A 372 -8.56 15.59 -5.44
N TYR A 373 -8.89 14.98 -6.57
CA TYR A 373 -10.13 15.18 -7.29
C TYR A 373 -10.79 13.81 -7.49
N ILE A 374 -12.04 13.70 -7.05
CA ILE A 374 -12.85 12.48 -7.12
C ILE A 374 -14.07 12.78 -7.95
N ALA A 375 -14.19 12.16 -9.11
CA ALA A 375 -15.36 12.28 -9.99
C ALA A 375 -16.22 11.01 -9.93
N ASN A 376 -17.52 11.20 -9.96
CA ASN A 376 -18.55 10.16 -9.79
C ASN A 376 -18.32 9.35 -8.50
N PRO A 377 -18.27 9.97 -7.31
CA PRO A 377 -18.10 9.26 -6.05
C PRO A 377 -19.13 8.13 -5.91
N ALA A 378 -18.74 7.02 -5.28
CA ALA A 378 -19.56 5.81 -5.15
C ALA A 378 -20.04 5.21 -6.49
N TYR A 379 -19.32 5.44 -7.58
CA TYR A 379 -19.68 5.01 -8.94
C TYR A 379 -20.97 5.64 -9.49
N ASP A 380 -21.44 6.73 -8.89
CA ASP A 380 -22.67 7.39 -9.24
C ASP A 380 -22.39 8.74 -9.93
N ALA A 381 -22.84 8.86 -11.19
CA ALA A 381 -22.69 10.09 -11.96
C ALA A 381 -23.65 11.22 -11.53
N GLU A 382 -24.61 10.93 -10.65
CA GLU A 382 -25.50 11.95 -10.08
C GLU A 382 -24.86 12.62 -8.86
N ASN A 383 -23.87 11.99 -8.24
CA ASN A 383 -23.10 12.59 -7.16
C ASN A 383 -22.19 13.71 -7.67
N SER A 384 -22.11 14.79 -6.93
CA SER A 384 -21.21 15.91 -7.24
C SER A 384 -19.75 15.46 -7.10
N ASP A 385 -18.91 15.91 -8.03
CA ASP A 385 -17.47 15.72 -7.93
C ASP A 385 -16.94 16.40 -6.66
N ALA A 386 -15.99 15.74 -6.01
CA ALA A 386 -15.37 16.24 -4.78
C ALA A 386 -13.91 16.66 -5.03
N VAL A 387 -13.50 17.72 -4.33
CA VAL A 387 -12.10 18.15 -4.27
C VAL A 387 -11.66 18.14 -2.82
N LEU A 388 -10.54 17.49 -2.55
CA LEU A 388 -9.91 17.43 -1.25
C LEU A 388 -8.53 18.08 -1.34
N MET A 389 -8.25 19.00 -0.41
CA MET A 389 -6.94 19.65 -0.28
C MET A 389 -6.42 19.45 1.14
N GLY A 390 -5.17 19.08 1.27
CA GLY A 390 -4.57 18.84 2.56
C GLY A 390 -3.09 19.19 2.63
N VAL A 391 -2.61 19.25 3.85
CA VAL A 391 -1.18 19.34 4.13
C VAL A 391 -0.85 18.45 5.33
N GLN A 392 0.17 17.63 5.19
CA GLN A 392 0.72 16.82 6.27
C GLN A 392 2.12 17.30 6.64
N GLY A 393 2.38 17.40 7.96
CA GLY A 393 3.73 17.42 8.50
C GLY A 393 4.08 16.01 8.98
N VAL A 394 5.10 15.41 8.41
CA VAL A 394 5.47 14.01 8.67
C VAL A 394 6.83 13.95 9.35
N PHE A 395 6.91 13.23 10.46
CA PHE A 395 8.13 12.87 11.16
C PHE A 395 8.42 11.39 10.97
N SER A 396 9.62 11.08 10.48
CA SER A 396 10.09 9.70 10.22
C SER A 396 11.36 9.43 11.04
N PHE A 397 11.38 8.28 11.74
CA PHE A 397 12.50 7.88 12.62
C PHE A 397 12.98 6.47 12.36
#